data_5f7613bd7135ed42171c8b58b39e6fab
#
_entry.id   5f7613bd7135ed42171c8b58b39e6fab
#
_cell.length_a   1.000
_cell.length_b   1.000
_cell.length_c   1.000
_cell.angle_alpha   90.00
_cell.angle_beta   90.00
_cell.angle_gamma   90.00
#
_symmetry.space_group_name_H-M   'P 1'
#
loop_
_entity.id
_entity.type
_entity.pdbx_description
1 polymer ?
#
loop_
_entity_poly.entity_id
_entity_poly.type
_entity_poly.pdbx_seq_one_letter_code
_entity_poly.pdbx_strand_id
1 'polypeptide(L)'
;MIKRIYMCILLITFVLVIVPAVNSQLTASEDLIDIYDESFGDFSQSYIAANGLPLHSLLTLGHYRIFDSLGNPLTLDDLVANITESDVTFLGEIHTDVVAHYLEVLLLEMAWDKNQTLSLEMFETDVQYVVNEYLAGHISEEHFLKSGRSWGNYDSDYRAMIEFSKEKGMPVLASNAPRRYINMVSRLGEESLLSLSAEAKKYLPPLPYPAATQDYENKFRAIMSAYHTMGPTISEVQEDAHSEKDDVKVKLAEGQLEEELGLDEEAFQQMLAAQNLWDASMAWSIASHLKQHPENRVLHVNGSFHSDYQLGIPEHLQNYLPNSTMLGVTIVPSYEFPDFSDAMQGMGDIVIVTDANLPPSH
;
A
#
# COMPACT_ATOMS: atom_id res chain seq x y z
N MET A 1 -5.49 -8.60 -21.71
CA MET A 1 -5.02 -9.32 -20.50
C MET A 1 -4.11 -8.45 -19.65
N ILE A 2 -3.02 -7.92 -20.16
CA ILE A 2 -2.18 -6.93 -19.43
C ILE A 2 -3.02 -5.73 -18.96
N LYS A 3 -3.91 -5.18 -19.79
CA LYS A 3 -4.89 -4.15 -19.36
C LYS A 3 -5.80 -4.59 -18.18
N ARG A 4 -6.12 -5.88 -18.02
CA ARG A 4 -6.93 -6.38 -16.91
C ARG A 4 -6.14 -6.42 -15.59
N ILE A 5 -4.86 -6.76 -15.62
CA ILE A 5 -3.99 -6.78 -14.43
C ILE A 5 -3.65 -5.37 -13.96
N TYR A 6 -3.33 -4.48 -14.90
CA TYR A 6 -3.14 -3.05 -14.59
C TYR A 6 -4.45 -2.39 -14.10
N MET A 7 -5.60 -2.83 -14.61
CA MET A 7 -6.90 -2.39 -14.11
C MET A 7 -7.12 -2.79 -12.64
N CYS A 8 -6.64 -3.96 -12.20
CA CYS A 8 -6.71 -4.34 -10.78
C CYS A 8 -5.81 -3.47 -9.89
N ILE A 9 -4.63 -3.08 -10.36
CA ILE A 9 -3.74 -2.17 -9.62
C ILE A 9 -4.35 -0.77 -9.52
N LEU A 10 -4.98 -0.28 -10.58
CA LEU A 10 -5.68 1.03 -10.57
C LEU A 10 -6.98 1.01 -9.75
N LEU A 11 -7.68 -0.12 -9.70
CA LEU A 11 -8.91 -0.26 -8.94
C LEU A 11 -8.72 -0.01 -7.44
N ILE A 12 -7.57 -0.38 -6.90
CA ILE A 12 -7.24 -0.25 -5.49
C ILE A 12 -7.07 1.21 -5.07
N THR A 13 -6.64 2.08 -5.98
CA THR A 13 -6.42 3.49 -5.68
C THR A 13 -7.67 4.37 -5.73
N PHE A 14 -8.83 3.86 -6.16
CA PHE A 14 -9.96 4.73 -6.52
C PHE A 14 -11.28 4.52 -5.74
N VAL A 15 -11.38 3.56 -4.86
CA VAL A 15 -12.67 3.22 -4.23
C VAL A 15 -13.12 4.17 -3.13
N LEU A 16 -12.29 5.11 -2.70
CA LEU A 16 -12.61 6.00 -1.56
C LEU A 16 -13.05 7.42 -1.93
N VAL A 17 -13.36 7.71 -3.18
CA VAL A 17 -13.79 9.04 -3.62
C VAL A 17 -15.28 9.05 -4.00
N ILE A 18 -16.17 8.62 -3.12
CA ILE A 18 -17.61 8.80 -3.31
C ILE A 18 -18.22 9.48 -2.09
N VAL A 19 -18.12 10.81 -2.07
CA VAL A 19 -19.07 11.63 -1.31
C VAL A 19 -19.48 12.82 -2.18
N PRO A 20 -20.78 13.15 -2.28
CA PRO A 20 -21.26 14.22 -3.13
C PRO A 20 -20.76 15.58 -2.64
N ALA A 21 -20.23 16.38 -3.56
CA ALA A 21 -19.82 17.76 -3.31
C ALA A 21 -20.98 18.60 -2.76
N VAL A 22 -20.86 19.00 -1.50
CA VAL A 22 -21.64 20.11 -0.94
C VAL A 22 -20.67 21.25 -0.65
N ASN A 23 -20.81 22.30 -1.45
CA ASN A 23 -20.06 23.55 -1.35
C ASN A 23 -20.43 24.27 -0.05
N SER A 24 -19.55 24.32 0.95
CA SER A 24 -19.65 25.28 2.05
C SER A 24 -18.28 25.89 2.32
N GLN A 25 -18.17 27.18 2.04
CA GLN A 25 -17.05 28.02 2.47
C GLN A 25 -17.06 28.10 4.01
N LEU A 26 -16.08 27.51 4.65
CA LEU A 26 -15.78 27.75 6.05
C LEU A 26 -14.42 28.44 6.16
N THR A 27 -14.46 29.60 6.79
CA THR A 27 -13.30 30.42 7.13
C THR A 27 -12.50 29.71 8.23
N ALA A 28 -11.19 29.55 8.01
CA ALA A 28 -10.27 29.02 9.01
C ALA A 28 -10.33 29.87 10.29
N SER A 29 -10.57 29.25 11.42
CA SER A 29 -10.46 29.91 12.73
C SER A 29 -9.00 29.90 13.18
N GLU A 30 -8.54 31.07 13.64
CA GLU A 30 -7.17 31.31 14.12
C GLU A 30 -6.79 30.56 15.41
N ASP A 31 -7.69 29.75 15.98
CA ASP A 31 -7.52 29.11 17.28
C ASP A 31 -6.76 27.75 17.26
N LEU A 32 -6.29 27.29 16.09
CA LEU A 32 -5.56 26.01 15.94
C LEU A 32 -4.04 26.18 15.88
N ILE A 33 -3.53 27.40 16.05
CA ILE A 33 -2.10 27.70 15.86
C ILE A 33 -1.25 27.41 17.13
N ASP A 34 -1.86 27.21 18.30
CA ASP A 34 -1.17 27.16 19.58
C ASP A 34 -0.70 25.75 20.05
N ILE A 35 -0.73 24.72 19.18
CA ILE A 35 -0.21 23.36 19.53
C ILE A 35 1.06 23.06 18.73
N TYR A 36 1.87 24.07 18.45
CA TYR A 36 3.20 23.84 17.87
C TYR A 36 4.22 23.59 18.97
N ASP A 37 4.70 22.36 19.09
CA ASP A 37 5.98 22.11 19.75
C ASP A 37 7.11 22.53 18.78
N GLU A 38 7.94 23.48 19.20
CA GLU A 38 9.04 24.04 18.40
C GLU A 38 10.05 22.97 17.93
N SER A 39 10.08 21.79 18.57
CA SER A 39 10.92 20.65 18.18
C SER A 39 10.56 20.03 16.84
N PHE A 40 9.30 20.13 16.42
CA PHE A 40 8.81 19.57 15.16
C PHE A 40 9.19 20.42 13.94
N GLY A 41 9.30 21.73 14.10
CA GLY A 41 9.69 22.66 13.04
C GLY A 41 11.13 22.47 12.54
N ASP A 42 12.03 22.10 13.45
CA ASP A 42 13.46 21.92 13.15
C ASP A 42 13.73 20.61 12.40
N PHE A 43 12.94 19.56 12.69
CA PHE A 43 13.09 18.24 12.07
C PHE A 43 12.63 18.23 10.61
N SER A 44 11.44 18.75 10.34
CA SER A 44 10.93 18.83 8.97
C SER A 44 11.81 19.70 8.09
N GLN A 45 12.35 20.81 8.60
CA GLN A 45 13.23 21.70 7.87
C GLN A 45 14.61 21.06 7.56
N SER A 46 15.17 20.29 8.49
CA SER A 46 16.44 19.62 8.25
C SER A 46 16.31 18.48 7.24
N TYR A 47 15.21 17.75 7.26
CA TYR A 47 14.92 16.69 6.30
C TYR A 47 14.70 17.23 4.88
N ILE A 48 13.96 18.32 4.74
CA ILE A 48 13.73 19.03 3.48
C ILE A 48 15.04 19.56 2.89
N ALA A 49 15.87 20.18 3.71
CA ALA A 49 17.16 20.73 3.29
C ALA A 49 18.13 19.62 2.81
N ALA A 50 18.07 18.42 3.43
CA ALA A 50 18.92 17.30 3.11
C ALA A 50 18.49 16.57 1.82
N ASN A 51 17.18 16.52 1.51
CA ASN A 51 16.64 15.70 0.43
C ASN A 51 16.11 16.49 -0.78
N GLY A 52 16.15 17.82 -0.73
CA GLY A 52 15.71 18.68 -1.84
C GLY A 52 14.23 18.56 -2.18
N LEU A 53 13.40 18.14 -1.21
CA LEU A 53 11.98 17.92 -1.42
C LEU A 53 11.26 19.24 -1.73
N PRO A 54 10.49 19.32 -2.81
CA PRO A 54 9.68 20.47 -3.09
C PRO A 54 8.55 20.58 -2.07
N LEU A 55 7.91 21.70 -1.99
CA LEU A 55 6.66 22.15 -1.35
C LEU A 55 5.89 21.24 -0.37
N HIS A 56 6.09 19.91 -0.40
CA HIS A 56 5.51 18.92 0.54
C HIS A 56 5.86 19.18 2.00
N SER A 57 6.91 19.96 2.22
CA SER A 57 7.35 20.44 3.54
C SER A 57 6.37 21.37 4.25
N LEU A 58 5.31 21.78 3.56
CA LEU A 58 4.23 22.57 4.14
C LEU A 58 3.00 21.71 4.49
N LEU A 59 3.07 20.40 4.32
CA LEU A 59 2.06 19.50 4.81
C LEU A 59 2.17 19.42 6.33
N THR A 60 1.51 20.38 6.95
CA THR A 60 1.42 20.50 8.39
C THR A 60 0.33 19.56 8.92
N LEU A 61 0.25 19.41 10.24
CA LEU A 61 -0.88 18.84 10.98
C LEU A 61 -2.27 19.32 10.48
N GLY A 62 -2.30 20.34 9.62
CA GLY A 62 -3.52 20.85 8.97
C GLY A 62 -4.15 19.89 7.97
N HIS A 63 -3.44 18.86 7.44
CA HIS A 63 -3.91 18.02 6.34
C HIS A 63 -4.16 16.55 6.71
N TYR A 64 -4.09 16.18 7.99
CA TYR A 64 -4.50 14.87 8.46
C TYR A 64 -5.12 14.90 9.86
N ARG A 65 -5.92 13.89 10.19
CA ARG A 65 -6.45 13.61 11.52
C ARG A 65 -6.37 12.12 11.78
N ILE A 66 -6.10 11.78 13.04
CA ILE A 66 -5.92 10.40 13.47
C ILE A 66 -7.09 10.02 14.38
N PHE A 67 -7.68 8.86 14.11
CA PHE A 67 -8.81 8.32 14.86
C PHE A 67 -8.58 6.84 15.17
N ASP A 68 -9.20 6.35 16.23
CA ASP A 68 -9.36 4.91 16.42
C ASP A 68 -10.41 4.34 15.45
N SER A 69 -10.62 3.04 15.48
CA SER A 69 -11.58 2.33 14.61
C SER A 69 -13.04 2.79 14.75
N LEU A 70 -13.38 3.52 15.81
CA LEU A 70 -14.71 4.02 16.11
C LEU A 70 -14.87 5.53 15.88
N GLY A 71 -13.80 6.22 15.44
CA GLY A 71 -13.79 7.66 15.19
C GLY A 71 -13.48 8.53 16.41
N ASN A 72 -12.94 7.97 17.50
CA ASN A 72 -12.42 8.78 18.57
C ASN A 72 -11.03 9.33 18.19
N PRO A 73 -10.77 10.64 18.39
CA PRO A 73 -9.51 11.23 17.98
C PRO A 73 -8.33 10.68 18.80
N LEU A 74 -7.22 10.45 18.10
CA LEU A 74 -5.94 10.03 18.65
C LEU A 74 -4.86 11.08 18.34
N THR A 75 -3.81 11.07 19.13
CA THR A 75 -2.60 11.86 18.87
C THR A 75 -1.59 11.08 18.01
N LEU A 76 -0.63 11.80 17.45
CA LEU A 76 0.49 11.17 16.74
C LEU A 76 1.33 10.29 17.69
N ASP A 77 1.48 10.71 18.94
CA ASP A 77 2.20 9.93 19.98
C ASP A 77 1.47 8.61 20.29
N ASP A 78 0.13 8.63 20.34
CA ASP A 78 -0.67 7.41 20.53
C ASP A 78 -0.45 6.44 19.33
N LEU A 79 -0.43 6.95 18.11
CA LEU A 79 -0.16 6.15 16.90
C LEU A 79 1.24 5.54 16.95
N VAL A 80 2.27 6.34 17.24
CA VAL A 80 3.67 5.87 17.32
C VAL A 80 3.81 4.82 18.44
N ALA A 81 3.17 5.01 19.58
CA ALA A 81 3.17 4.02 20.67
C ALA A 81 2.57 2.68 20.19
N ASN A 82 1.41 2.70 19.52
CA ASN A 82 0.80 1.49 18.96
C ASN A 82 1.71 0.80 17.95
N ILE A 83 2.38 1.56 17.06
CA ILE A 83 3.35 1.02 16.09
C ILE A 83 4.51 0.31 16.81
N THR A 84 5.04 0.91 17.86
CA THR A 84 6.20 0.36 18.59
C THR A 84 5.86 -0.85 19.46
N GLU A 85 4.60 -1.03 19.83
CA GLU A 85 4.10 -2.17 20.62
C GLU A 85 3.66 -3.36 19.74
N SER A 86 3.54 -3.19 18.42
CA SER A 86 3.08 -4.22 17.49
C SER A 86 4.25 -4.93 16.81
N ASP A 87 4.13 -6.25 16.59
CA ASP A 87 5.12 -7.02 15.82
C ASP A 87 5.08 -6.63 14.34
N VAL A 88 3.89 -6.36 13.80
CA VAL A 88 3.67 -5.91 12.42
C VAL A 88 2.67 -4.79 12.38
N THR A 89 3.04 -3.69 11.74
CA THR A 89 2.14 -2.59 11.40
C THR A 89 1.95 -2.55 9.89
N PHE A 90 0.71 -2.54 9.43
CA PHE A 90 0.33 -2.27 8.05
C PHE A 90 -0.04 -0.79 7.92
N LEU A 91 0.66 -0.07 7.05
CA LEU A 91 0.27 1.27 6.61
C LEU A 91 -0.40 1.14 5.25
N GLY A 92 -1.72 1.12 5.26
CA GLY A 92 -2.55 1.03 4.07
C GLY A 92 -2.76 2.41 3.45
N GLU A 93 -2.24 2.63 2.24
CA GLU A 93 -2.26 3.92 1.54
C GLU A 93 -3.17 3.91 0.30
N ILE A 94 -3.49 5.10 -0.20
CA ILE A 94 -3.85 5.34 -1.60
C ILE A 94 -2.59 5.86 -2.27
N HIS A 95 -2.06 5.13 -3.25
CA HIS A 95 -0.74 5.36 -3.87
C HIS A 95 -0.51 6.76 -4.48
N THR A 96 -1.54 7.56 -4.58
CA THR A 96 -1.46 8.96 -5.04
C THR A 96 -1.66 9.98 -3.93
N ASP A 97 -1.87 9.56 -2.68
CA ASP A 97 -2.07 10.45 -1.54
C ASP A 97 -0.74 11.02 -1.04
N VAL A 98 -0.48 12.27 -1.37
CA VAL A 98 0.74 12.97 -0.97
C VAL A 98 0.92 13.07 0.56
N VAL A 99 -0.19 13.09 1.31
CA VAL A 99 -0.13 13.14 2.79
C VAL A 99 0.22 11.77 3.35
N ALA A 100 -0.29 10.69 2.73
CA ALA A 100 0.09 9.33 3.11
C ALA A 100 1.61 9.13 2.99
N HIS A 101 2.21 9.47 1.85
CA HIS A 101 3.66 9.34 1.65
C HIS A 101 4.49 10.16 2.62
N TYR A 102 4.02 11.36 3.00
CA TYR A 102 4.66 12.14 4.05
C TYR A 102 4.59 11.41 5.40
N LEU A 103 3.42 10.90 5.77
CA LEU A 103 3.20 10.20 7.03
C LEU A 103 3.96 8.88 7.13
N GLU A 104 4.11 8.13 6.06
CA GLU A 104 4.89 6.90 6.01
C GLU A 104 6.34 7.12 6.41
N VAL A 105 6.97 8.17 5.86
CA VAL A 105 8.33 8.56 6.24
C VAL A 105 8.38 9.00 7.68
N LEU A 106 7.47 9.89 8.10
CA LEU A 106 7.43 10.42 9.46
C LEU A 106 7.25 9.31 10.50
N LEU A 107 6.30 8.39 10.28
CA LEU A 107 6.02 7.28 11.17
C LEU A 107 7.18 6.28 11.22
N LEU A 108 7.82 6.00 10.08
CA LEU A 108 9.01 5.17 10.03
C LEU A 108 10.14 5.74 10.87
N GLU A 109 10.37 7.06 10.77
CA GLU A 109 11.41 7.76 11.52
C GLU A 109 11.10 7.83 13.01
N MET A 110 9.87 8.16 13.39
CA MET A 110 9.46 8.27 14.80
C MET A 110 9.41 6.92 15.52
N ALA A 111 9.00 5.85 14.82
CA ALA A 111 8.93 4.51 15.38
C ALA A 111 10.26 3.74 15.29
N TRP A 112 11.29 4.33 14.64
CA TRP A 112 12.54 3.63 14.39
C TRP A 112 13.31 3.26 15.65
N ASP A 113 13.72 2.01 15.70
CA ASP A 113 14.80 1.52 16.55
C ASP A 113 15.63 0.46 15.80
N LYS A 114 16.66 -0.08 16.46
CA LYS A 114 17.56 -1.07 15.85
C LYS A 114 16.92 -2.39 15.41
N ASN A 115 15.71 -2.67 15.88
CA ASN A 115 14.96 -3.89 15.58
C ASN A 115 13.86 -3.62 14.52
N GLN A 116 13.76 -2.39 14.00
CA GLN A 116 12.78 -2.05 12.97
C GLN A 116 13.22 -2.59 11.62
N THR A 117 12.26 -3.08 10.85
CA THR A 117 12.39 -3.50 9.45
C THR A 117 11.31 -2.81 8.64
N LEU A 118 11.67 -2.23 7.51
CA LEU A 118 10.71 -1.73 6.52
C LEU A 118 10.35 -2.87 5.57
N SER A 119 9.07 -3.00 5.22
CA SER A 119 8.60 -3.93 4.20
C SER A 119 7.75 -3.17 3.19
N LEU A 120 8.01 -3.37 1.90
CA LEU A 120 7.37 -2.61 0.84
C LEU A 120 6.69 -3.52 -0.18
N GLU A 121 5.43 -3.21 -0.50
CA GLU A 121 4.71 -3.78 -1.64
C GLU A 121 5.41 -3.49 -2.96
N MET A 122 6.04 -2.32 -3.07
CA MET A 122 6.59 -1.73 -4.29
C MET A 122 7.74 -2.53 -4.89
N PHE A 123 8.32 -3.48 -4.14
CA PHE A 123 9.40 -4.35 -4.62
C PHE A 123 9.00 -5.81 -4.58
N GLU A 124 9.36 -6.52 -5.65
CA GLU A 124 9.09 -7.95 -5.81
C GLU A 124 10.16 -8.82 -5.12
N THR A 125 9.77 -9.95 -4.55
CA THR A 125 10.65 -10.87 -3.79
C THR A 125 11.92 -11.29 -4.55
N ASP A 126 11.85 -11.40 -5.87
CA ASP A 126 12.99 -11.84 -6.71
C ASP A 126 14.04 -10.76 -6.97
N VAL A 127 13.80 -9.52 -6.49
CA VAL A 127 14.82 -8.45 -6.50
C VAL A 127 15.37 -8.13 -5.11
N GLN A 128 15.05 -8.90 -4.08
CA GLN A 128 15.56 -8.67 -2.72
C GLN A 128 17.09 -8.50 -2.67
N TYR A 129 17.83 -9.27 -3.46
CA TYR A 129 19.30 -9.14 -3.50
C TYR A 129 19.75 -7.79 -4.05
N VAL A 130 19.02 -7.19 -4.99
CA VAL A 130 19.30 -5.84 -5.53
C VAL A 130 19.08 -4.78 -4.47
N VAL A 131 17.96 -4.89 -3.71
CA VAL A 131 17.68 -4.02 -2.57
C VAL A 131 18.82 -4.09 -1.56
N ASN A 132 19.25 -5.30 -1.19
CA ASN A 132 20.34 -5.50 -0.23
C ASN A 132 21.67 -4.91 -0.71
N GLU A 133 22.02 -5.04 -2.00
CA GLU A 133 23.22 -4.46 -2.60
C GLU A 133 23.20 -2.93 -2.59
N TYR A 134 22.02 -2.34 -2.80
CA TYR A 134 21.86 -0.90 -2.73
C TYR A 134 21.99 -0.36 -1.31
N LEU A 135 21.32 -0.98 -0.35
CA LEU A 135 21.41 -0.62 1.06
C LEU A 135 22.85 -0.75 1.59
N ALA A 136 23.60 -1.75 1.14
CA ALA A 136 25.01 -1.95 1.47
C ALA A 136 25.96 -0.98 0.73
N GLY A 137 25.45 -0.13 -0.18
CA GLY A 137 26.27 0.81 -0.97
C GLY A 137 27.11 0.15 -2.06
N HIS A 138 26.82 -1.09 -2.45
CA HIS A 138 27.56 -1.82 -3.48
C HIS A 138 27.21 -1.36 -4.90
N ILE A 139 26.00 -0.89 -5.12
CA ILE A 139 25.50 -0.39 -6.41
C ILE A 139 24.99 1.05 -6.28
N SER A 140 25.01 1.79 -7.38
CA SER A 140 24.41 3.12 -7.45
C SER A 140 22.89 3.06 -7.45
N GLU A 141 22.22 4.16 -7.10
CA GLU A 141 20.77 4.29 -7.15
C GLU A 141 20.23 4.02 -8.58
N GLU A 142 20.90 4.52 -9.62
CA GLU A 142 20.53 4.25 -11.02
C GLU A 142 20.43 2.74 -11.31
N HIS A 143 21.41 1.97 -10.87
CA HIS A 143 21.42 0.51 -11.04
C HIS A 143 20.39 -0.17 -10.16
N PHE A 144 20.15 0.34 -8.96
CA PHE A 144 19.09 -0.14 -8.08
C PHE A 144 17.72 0.02 -8.72
N LEU A 145 17.37 1.21 -9.19
CA LEU A 145 16.07 1.49 -9.81
C LEU A 145 15.81 0.60 -11.02
N LYS A 146 16.82 0.49 -11.89
CA LYS A 146 16.71 -0.31 -13.12
C LYS A 146 16.59 -1.80 -12.84
N SER A 147 17.42 -2.34 -11.95
CA SER A 147 17.47 -3.78 -11.65
C SER A 147 16.44 -4.21 -10.63
N GLY A 148 16.06 -3.33 -9.72
CA GLY A 148 15.00 -3.51 -8.72
C GLY A 148 13.60 -3.35 -9.28
N ARG A 149 13.47 -2.88 -10.53
CA ARG A 149 12.17 -2.63 -11.18
C ARG A 149 11.27 -1.73 -10.33
N SER A 150 11.86 -0.64 -9.79
CA SER A 150 11.11 0.33 -8.99
C SER A 150 9.90 0.88 -9.76
N TRP A 151 8.89 1.28 -9.00
CA TRP A 151 7.72 1.95 -9.58
C TRP A 151 8.10 3.34 -10.11
N GLY A 152 7.30 3.87 -11.07
CA GLY A 152 7.57 5.16 -11.71
C GLY A 152 7.56 6.36 -10.75
N ASN A 153 6.80 6.25 -9.66
CA ASN A 153 6.69 7.25 -8.57
C ASN A 153 7.71 7.05 -7.42
N TYR A 154 8.72 6.19 -7.60
CA TYR A 154 9.71 5.93 -6.56
C TYR A 154 10.35 7.21 -6.02
N ASP A 155 10.77 8.12 -6.92
CA ASP A 155 11.52 9.32 -6.53
C ASP A 155 10.70 10.28 -5.66
N SER A 156 9.39 10.40 -5.93
CA SER A 156 8.50 11.29 -5.18
C SER A 156 7.99 10.65 -3.89
N ASP A 157 7.69 9.33 -3.91
CA ASP A 157 6.84 8.74 -2.89
C ASP A 157 7.61 7.79 -1.96
N TYR A 158 8.56 6.98 -2.46
CA TYR A 158 9.16 5.89 -1.68
C TYR A 158 10.66 6.06 -1.42
N ARG A 159 11.33 6.92 -2.17
CA ARG A 159 12.78 7.15 -2.08
C ARG A 159 13.23 7.51 -0.66
N ALA A 160 12.47 8.36 0.01
CA ALA A 160 12.83 8.86 1.33
C ALA A 160 12.91 7.73 2.37
N MET A 161 11.99 6.77 2.35
CA MET A 161 12.00 5.60 3.23
C MET A 161 13.21 4.68 2.95
N ILE A 162 13.56 4.49 1.69
CA ILE A 162 14.73 3.68 1.28
C ILE A 162 16.03 4.35 1.71
N GLU A 163 16.18 5.66 1.51
CA GLU A 163 17.38 6.40 1.91
C GLU A 163 17.52 6.43 3.44
N PHE A 164 16.44 6.63 4.18
CA PHE A 164 16.44 6.53 5.63
C PHE A 164 16.88 5.13 6.09
N SER A 165 16.31 4.08 5.49
CA SER A 165 16.70 2.70 5.79
C SER A 165 18.18 2.44 5.56
N LYS A 166 18.72 2.95 4.44
CA LYS A 166 20.13 2.85 4.08
C LYS A 166 21.01 3.59 5.09
N GLU A 167 20.64 4.81 5.49
CA GLU A 167 21.37 5.59 6.49
C GLU A 167 21.43 4.88 7.84
N LYS A 168 20.31 4.30 8.27
CA LYS A 168 20.21 3.62 9.58
C LYS A 168 20.72 2.17 9.55
N GLY A 169 21.05 1.62 8.38
CA GLY A 169 21.37 0.21 8.24
C GLY A 169 20.17 -0.69 8.54
N MET A 170 18.96 -0.18 8.34
CA MET A 170 17.71 -0.88 8.59
C MET A 170 17.42 -1.84 7.43
N PRO A 171 16.99 -3.09 7.70
CA PRO A 171 16.58 -4.01 6.65
C PRO A 171 15.34 -3.50 5.89
N VAL A 172 15.33 -3.74 4.58
CA VAL A 172 14.15 -3.51 3.71
C VAL A 172 13.77 -4.80 3.03
N LEU A 173 12.51 -5.20 3.16
CA LEU A 173 11.94 -6.39 2.52
C LEU A 173 11.27 -6.01 1.21
N ALA A 174 11.70 -6.63 0.12
CA ALA A 174 10.97 -6.71 -1.13
C ALA A 174 9.90 -7.80 -0.97
N SER A 175 8.66 -7.41 -0.70
CA SER A 175 7.68 -8.36 -0.17
C SER A 175 6.68 -8.89 -1.20
N ASN A 176 6.53 -8.23 -2.34
CA ASN A 176 5.49 -8.56 -3.30
C ASN A 176 5.84 -9.78 -4.19
N ALA A 177 4.82 -10.47 -4.66
CA ALA A 177 5.01 -11.54 -5.64
C ALA A 177 5.55 -11.00 -6.97
N PRO A 178 6.49 -11.72 -7.64
CA PRO A 178 6.92 -11.32 -8.96
C PRO A 178 5.75 -11.22 -9.96
N ARG A 179 5.60 -10.07 -10.60
CA ARG A 179 4.48 -9.75 -11.52
C ARG A 179 4.25 -10.82 -12.59
N ARG A 180 5.30 -11.52 -13.05
CA ARG A 180 5.17 -12.62 -14.00
C ARG A 180 4.33 -13.78 -13.47
N TYR A 181 4.36 -14.05 -12.15
CA TYR A 181 3.56 -15.10 -11.52
C TYR A 181 2.13 -14.62 -11.25
N ILE A 182 1.95 -13.37 -10.88
CA ILE A 182 0.64 -12.72 -10.84
C ILE A 182 -0.05 -12.82 -12.19
N ASN A 183 0.66 -12.47 -13.27
CA ASN A 183 0.17 -12.61 -14.64
C ASN A 183 -0.14 -14.08 -15.00
N MET A 184 0.67 -15.02 -14.52
CA MET A 184 0.43 -16.45 -14.74
C MET A 184 -0.88 -16.88 -14.06
N VAL A 185 -1.08 -16.52 -12.80
CA VAL A 185 -2.30 -16.86 -12.03
C VAL A 185 -3.54 -16.22 -12.66
N SER A 186 -3.49 -14.93 -13.03
CA SER A 186 -4.63 -14.25 -13.64
C SER A 186 -5.03 -14.81 -15.02
N ARG A 187 -4.17 -15.60 -15.67
CA ARG A 187 -4.46 -16.22 -16.97
C ARG A 187 -4.78 -17.70 -16.90
N LEU A 188 -4.17 -18.41 -15.95
CA LEU A 188 -4.13 -19.87 -15.92
C LEU A 188 -4.62 -20.45 -14.59
N GLY A 189 -4.99 -19.59 -13.64
CA GLY A 189 -5.40 -19.98 -12.29
C GLY A 189 -4.22 -20.32 -11.38
N GLU A 190 -4.49 -20.40 -10.09
CA GLU A 190 -3.50 -20.64 -9.03
C GLU A 190 -2.75 -21.97 -9.17
N GLU A 191 -3.44 -23.02 -9.58
CA GLU A 191 -2.83 -24.35 -9.76
C GLU A 191 -1.66 -24.35 -10.74
N SER A 192 -1.60 -23.38 -11.65
CA SER A 192 -0.51 -23.20 -12.62
C SER A 192 0.85 -23.05 -11.92
N LEU A 193 0.89 -22.46 -10.72
CA LEU A 193 2.10 -22.26 -9.94
C LEU A 193 2.76 -23.58 -9.52
N LEU A 194 1.99 -24.68 -9.43
CA LEU A 194 2.53 -25.99 -9.10
C LEU A 194 3.50 -26.52 -10.16
N SER A 195 3.36 -26.05 -11.41
CA SER A 195 4.23 -26.43 -12.53
C SER A 195 5.59 -25.73 -12.54
N LEU A 196 5.78 -24.70 -11.71
CA LEU A 196 7.03 -23.94 -11.63
C LEU A 196 8.18 -24.80 -11.07
N SER A 197 9.41 -24.47 -11.50
CA SER A 197 10.62 -25.08 -10.96
C SER A 197 10.79 -24.77 -9.46
N ALA A 198 11.60 -25.57 -8.76
CA ALA A 198 11.92 -25.31 -7.35
C ALA A 198 12.58 -23.93 -7.14
N GLU A 199 13.41 -23.49 -8.10
CA GLU A 199 14.06 -22.18 -8.04
C GLU A 199 13.02 -21.03 -8.16
N ALA A 200 12.05 -21.17 -9.05
CA ALA A 200 10.99 -20.17 -9.21
C ALA A 200 10.09 -20.08 -7.96
N LYS A 201 9.79 -21.22 -7.34
CA LYS A 201 8.96 -21.29 -6.13
C LYS A 201 9.58 -20.64 -4.89
N LYS A 202 10.89 -20.37 -4.90
CA LYS A 202 11.56 -19.66 -3.78
C LYS A 202 11.08 -18.22 -3.61
N TYR A 203 10.51 -17.62 -4.65
CA TYR A 203 10.01 -16.27 -4.66
C TYR A 203 8.51 -16.16 -4.33
N LEU A 204 7.90 -17.28 -3.96
CA LEU A 204 6.47 -17.41 -3.70
C LEU A 204 6.22 -17.89 -2.27
N PRO A 205 5.01 -17.67 -1.73
CA PRO A 205 4.62 -18.33 -0.49
C PRO A 205 4.64 -19.87 -0.65
N PRO A 206 4.63 -20.63 0.44
CA PRO A 206 4.44 -22.08 0.38
C PRO A 206 3.18 -22.43 -0.42
N LEU A 207 3.31 -23.36 -1.36
CA LEU A 207 2.20 -23.79 -2.21
C LEU A 207 1.63 -25.13 -1.74
N PRO A 208 0.29 -25.28 -1.63
CA PRO A 208 -0.71 -24.22 -1.80
C PRO A 208 -0.72 -23.25 -0.61
N TYR A 209 -1.07 -21.99 -0.85
CA TYR A 209 -1.37 -21.00 0.18
C TYR A 209 -2.88 -20.96 0.48
N PRO A 210 -3.33 -20.36 1.59
CA PRO A 210 -4.76 -20.25 1.90
C PRO A 210 -5.52 -19.52 0.81
N ALA A 211 -6.72 -20.02 0.49
CA ALA A 211 -7.63 -19.33 -0.43
C ALA A 211 -8.13 -18.01 0.20
N ALA A 212 -8.55 -17.08 -0.65
CA ALA A 212 -9.25 -15.87 -0.22
C ALA A 212 -10.49 -16.25 0.61
N THR A 213 -10.74 -15.52 1.70
CA THR A 213 -11.94 -15.69 2.50
C THR A 213 -13.15 -15.10 1.78
N GLN A 214 -14.35 -15.50 2.21
CA GLN A 214 -15.59 -14.93 1.66
C GLN A 214 -15.68 -13.42 1.89
N ASP A 215 -15.18 -12.93 3.04
CA ASP A 215 -15.21 -11.50 3.36
C ASP A 215 -14.25 -10.72 2.45
N TYR A 216 -13.06 -11.27 2.17
CA TYR A 216 -12.14 -10.71 1.19
C TYR A 216 -12.73 -10.71 -0.23
N GLU A 217 -13.35 -11.82 -0.66
CA GLU A 217 -14.04 -11.87 -1.95
C GLU A 217 -15.16 -10.83 -2.03
N ASN A 218 -15.97 -10.68 -0.98
CA ASN A 218 -17.05 -9.69 -0.92
C ASN A 218 -16.49 -8.26 -1.02
N LYS A 219 -15.39 -7.95 -0.32
CA LYS A 219 -14.70 -6.66 -0.43
C LYS A 219 -14.24 -6.42 -1.86
N PHE A 220 -13.58 -7.39 -2.48
CA PHE A 220 -13.10 -7.26 -3.85
C PHE A 220 -14.25 -7.08 -4.85
N ARG A 221 -15.34 -7.82 -4.67
CA ARG A 221 -16.55 -7.73 -5.51
C ARG A 221 -17.21 -6.35 -5.39
N ALA A 222 -17.29 -5.79 -4.18
CA ALA A 222 -17.84 -4.46 -3.95
C ALA A 222 -17.02 -3.38 -4.67
N ILE A 223 -15.69 -3.48 -4.63
CA ILE A 223 -14.76 -2.57 -5.31
C ILE A 223 -14.93 -2.64 -6.83
N MET A 224 -14.99 -3.85 -7.39
CA MET A 224 -15.17 -4.05 -8.82
C MET A 224 -16.51 -3.50 -9.30
N SER A 225 -17.58 -3.68 -8.50
CA SER A 225 -18.92 -3.16 -8.79
C SER A 225 -18.96 -1.62 -8.77
N ALA A 226 -18.33 -0.99 -7.77
CA ALA A 226 -18.22 0.46 -7.68
C ALA A 226 -17.51 1.06 -8.91
N TYR A 227 -16.42 0.44 -9.34
CA TYR A 227 -15.70 0.87 -10.54
C TYR A 227 -16.54 0.80 -11.81
N HIS A 228 -17.32 -0.26 -11.96
CA HIS A 228 -18.16 -0.44 -13.16
C HIS A 228 -19.29 0.60 -13.24
N THR A 229 -19.87 0.97 -12.10
CA THR A 229 -20.95 1.97 -12.01
C THR A 229 -20.46 3.39 -12.29
N MET A 230 -19.20 3.72 -12.03
CA MET A 230 -18.65 5.06 -12.23
C MET A 230 -18.28 5.39 -13.69
N GLY A 231 -18.20 4.38 -14.59
CA GLY A 231 -17.93 4.54 -16.03
C GLY A 231 -16.49 4.94 -16.39
N PRO A 232 -16.14 5.02 -17.69
CA PRO A 232 -14.76 5.15 -18.16
C PRO A 232 -14.17 6.56 -18.08
N THR A 233 -14.68 7.45 -17.25
CA THR A 233 -14.21 8.86 -17.14
C THR A 233 -12.79 9.00 -16.60
N ILE A 234 -12.08 7.89 -16.33
CA ILE A 234 -10.75 7.84 -15.71
C ILE A 234 -9.66 7.43 -16.72
N SER A 235 -9.93 7.52 -18.01
CA SER A 235 -8.95 7.10 -19.03
C SER A 235 -7.79 8.08 -19.28
N GLU A 236 -7.73 9.22 -18.61
CA GLU A 236 -6.74 10.27 -18.90
C GLU A 236 -5.56 10.39 -17.92
N VAL A 237 -5.46 9.56 -16.87
CA VAL A 237 -4.36 9.62 -15.90
C VAL A 237 -3.38 8.43 -16.07
N GLN A 238 -3.22 7.92 -17.28
CA GLN A 238 -2.44 6.72 -17.53
C GLN A 238 -1.41 6.88 -18.62
N GLU A 239 -0.31 7.52 -18.37
CA GLU A 239 0.82 7.43 -19.31
C GLU A 239 2.22 7.46 -18.70
N ASP A 240 2.54 6.88 -17.57
CA ASP A 240 3.95 6.79 -17.16
C ASP A 240 4.40 5.52 -16.42
N ALA A 241 3.79 4.36 -16.71
CA ALA A 241 4.43 3.10 -16.36
C ALA A 241 5.04 2.51 -17.63
N HIS A 242 6.36 2.39 -17.68
CA HIS A 242 7.13 1.84 -18.80
C HIS A 242 6.44 0.63 -19.42
N SER A 243 5.79 0.83 -20.55
CA SER A 243 5.20 -0.21 -21.35
C SER A 243 6.25 -0.75 -22.30
N GLU A 244 6.71 -1.97 -22.09
CA GLU A 244 7.10 -2.79 -23.25
C GLU A 244 5.82 -3.11 -24.02
N LYS A 245 5.78 -2.63 -25.25
CA LYS A 245 4.68 -2.83 -26.17
C LYS A 245 4.65 -4.28 -26.61
N ASP A 246 3.74 -5.05 -26.04
CA ASP A 246 3.24 -6.25 -26.69
C ASP A 246 1.72 -6.09 -26.88
N ASP A 247 1.37 -5.80 -28.13
CA ASP A 247 0.01 -5.71 -28.63
C ASP A 247 -0.69 -7.07 -28.56
N VAL A 248 -1.35 -7.37 -27.44
CA VAL A 248 -2.35 -8.43 -27.38
C VAL A 248 -3.73 -7.80 -27.27
N LYS A 249 -4.38 -7.62 -28.40
CA LYS A 249 -5.81 -7.31 -28.48
C LYS A 249 -6.61 -8.49 -27.92
N VAL A 250 -7.07 -8.37 -26.69
CA VAL A 250 -8.11 -9.27 -26.17
C VAL A 250 -9.45 -8.74 -26.63
N LYS A 251 -10.04 -9.40 -27.63
CA LYS A 251 -11.46 -9.30 -27.93
C LYS A 251 -12.23 -9.85 -26.74
N LEU A 252 -12.92 -8.98 -26.04
CA LEU A 252 -13.99 -9.38 -25.13
C LEU A 252 -15.06 -10.04 -26.00
N ALA A 253 -15.41 -11.30 -25.68
CA ALA A 253 -16.57 -11.93 -26.26
C ALA A 253 -17.81 -11.16 -25.80
N GLU A 254 -18.50 -10.54 -26.74
CA GLU A 254 -19.80 -9.94 -26.50
C GLU A 254 -20.78 -11.06 -26.16
N GLY A 255 -21.39 -11.02 -24.96
CA GLY A 255 -22.64 -11.71 -24.79
C GLY A 255 -23.01 -12.38 -23.50
N GLN A 256 -22.22 -12.36 -22.41
CA GLN A 256 -22.68 -12.83 -21.09
C GLN A 256 -22.01 -12.03 -19.97
N LEU A 257 -22.48 -10.83 -19.82
CA LEU A 257 -22.14 -9.96 -18.70
C LEU A 257 -23.15 -10.24 -17.60
N GLU A 258 -22.70 -10.75 -16.45
CA GLU A 258 -23.54 -10.76 -15.27
C GLU A 258 -23.92 -9.32 -14.91
N GLU A 259 -25.19 -9.12 -14.56
CA GLU A 259 -25.87 -7.83 -14.51
C GLU A 259 -25.29 -6.84 -13.49
N GLU A 260 -24.39 -7.28 -12.61
CA GLU A 260 -23.81 -6.47 -11.51
C GLU A 260 -22.36 -6.02 -11.73
N LEU A 261 -21.51 -6.77 -12.42
CA LEU A 261 -20.07 -6.50 -12.49
C LEU A 261 -19.52 -6.24 -13.89
N GLY A 262 -20.28 -6.53 -14.94
CA GLY A 262 -19.79 -6.44 -16.32
C GLY A 262 -18.61 -7.37 -16.65
N LEU A 263 -18.31 -8.35 -15.76
CA LEU A 263 -17.29 -9.38 -15.91
C LEU A 263 -17.95 -10.75 -15.81
N ASP A 264 -17.45 -11.74 -16.57
CA ASP A 264 -17.82 -13.12 -16.31
C ASP A 264 -17.17 -13.62 -15.00
N GLU A 265 -17.81 -14.55 -14.33
CA GLU A 265 -17.37 -15.07 -13.03
C GLU A 265 -15.97 -15.69 -13.11
N GLU A 266 -15.60 -16.34 -14.21
CA GLU A 266 -14.27 -16.93 -14.39
C GLU A 266 -13.20 -15.83 -14.39
N ALA A 267 -13.41 -14.72 -15.10
CA ALA A 267 -12.49 -13.58 -15.11
C ALA A 267 -12.40 -12.92 -13.73
N PHE A 268 -13.51 -12.82 -13.01
CA PHE A 268 -13.51 -12.32 -11.62
C PHE A 268 -12.67 -13.22 -10.72
N GLN A 269 -12.89 -14.53 -10.73
CA GLN A 269 -12.15 -15.47 -9.91
C GLN A 269 -10.65 -15.50 -10.24
N GLN A 270 -10.27 -15.34 -11.51
CA GLN A 270 -8.86 -15.21 -11.91
C GLN A 270 -8.21 -13.94 -11.37
N MET A 271 -8.95 -12.82 -11.33
CA MET A 271 -8.45 -11.57 -10.73
C MET A 271 -8.35 -11.68 -9.21
N LEU A 272 -9.34 -12.27 -8.56
CA LEU A 272 -9.34 -12.53 -7.12
C LEU A 272 -8.14 -13.41 -6.73
N ALA A 273 -7.88 -14.48 -7.49
CA ALA A 273 -6.73 -15.36 -7.26
C ALA A 273 -5.38 -14.60 -7.41
N ALA A 274 -5.29 -13.65 -8.33
CA ALA A 274 -4.11 -12.82 -8.49
C ALA A 274 -3.90 -11.88 -7.28
N GLN A 275 -4.97 -11.27 -6.77
CA GLN A 275 -4.93 -10.45 -5.55
C GLN A 275 -4.52 -11.29 -4.34
N ASN A 276 -5.13 -12.46 -4.18
CA ASN A 276 -4.81 -13.39 -3.10
C ASN A 276 -3.34 -13.83 -3.11
N LEU A 277 -2.72 -13.99 -4.31
CA LEU A 277 -1.28 -14.28 -4.41
C LEU A 277 -0.41 -13.11 -3.95
N TRP A 278 -0.79 -11.87 -4.25
CA TRP A 278 -0.08 -10.70 -3.75
C TRP A 278 -0.08 -10.69 -2.23
N ASP A 279 -1.26 -10.80 -1.61
CA ASP A 279 -1.43 -10.78 -0.16
C ASP A 279 -0.66 -11.92 0.52
N ALA A 280 -0.80 -13.15 0.01
CA ALA A 280 -0.09 -14.30 0.52
C ALA A 280 1.43 -14.14 0.44
N SER A 281 1.94 -13.49 -0.61
CA SER A 281 3.38 -13.25 -0.80
C SER A 281 3.92 -12.21 0.16
N MET A 282 3.22 -11.08 0.33
CA MET A 282 3.61 -10.03 1.26
C MET A 282 3.60 -10.55 2.70
N ALA A 283 2.54 -11.23 3.09
CA ALA A 283 2.45 -11.89 4.40
C ALA A 283 3.55 -12.93 4.63
N TRP A 284 3.88 -13.75 3.60
CA TRP A 284 4.93 -14.74 3.71
C TRP A 284 6.32 -14.12 3.85
N SER A 285 6.59 -13.03 3.13
CA SER A 285 7.86 -12.29 3.24
C SER A 285 8.06 -11.75 4.65
N ILE A 286 7.03 -11.13 5.22
CA ILE A 286 7.02 -10.64 6.60
C ILE A 286 7.21 -11.80 7.59
N ALA A 287 6.40 -12.86 7.46
CA ALA A 287 6.47 -14.02 8.35
C ALA A 287 7.82 -14.73 8.30
N SER A 288 8.41 -14.85 7.11
CA SER A 288 9.71 -15.48 6.93
C SER A 288 10.82 -14.68 7.59
N HIS A 289 10.76 -13.35 7.52
CA HIS A 289 11.69 -12.46 8.18
C HIS A 289 11.58 -12.58 9.69
N LEU A 290 10.40 -12.44 10.27
CA LEU A 290 10.18 -12.52 11.71
C LEU A 290 10.49 -13.89 12.32
N LYS A 291 10.34 -14.99 11.55
CA LYS A 291 10.81 -16.31 11.99
C LYS A 291 12.33 -16.41 12.13
N GLN A 292 13.07 -15.64 11.33
CA GLN A 292 14.54 -15.58 11.38
C GLN A 292 15.05 -14.54 12.36
N HIS A 293 14.26 -13.48 12.58
CA HIS A 293 14.58 -12.30 13.41
C HIS A 293 13.41 -12.02 14.37
N PRO A 294 13.17 -12.86 15.37
CA PRO A 294 11.98 -12.77 16.24
C PRO A 294 11.98 -11.52 17.14
N GLU A 295 13.10 -10.83 17.23
CA GLU A 295 13.22 -9.55 17.94
C GLU A 295 12.83 -8.34 17.08
N ASN A 296 12.66 -8.53 15.75
CA ASN A 296 12.34 -7.44 14.87
C ASN A 296 10.83 -7.13 14.88
N ARG A 297 10.53 -5.88 14.52
CA ARG A 297 9.20 -5.42 14.15
C ARG A 297 9.21 -5.03 12.69
N VAL A 298 8.06 -5.15 12.04
CA VAL A 298 7.92 -4.81 10.62
C VAL A 298 6.90 -3.68 10.46
N LEU A 299 7.32 -2.60 9.81
CA LEU A 299 6.41 -1.60 9.24
C LEU A 299 6.26 -1.94 7.76
N HIS A 300 5.05 -2.30 7.35
CA HIS A 300 4.74 -2.68 5.98
C HIS A 300 3.87 -1.61 5.32
N VAL A 301 4.34 -1.06 4.19
CA VAL A 301 3.60 -0.09 3.38
C VAL A 301 3.00 -0.81 2.19
N ASN A 302 1.70 -0.67 2.03
CA ASN A 302 0.91 -1.34 1.00
C ASN A 302 -0.31 -0.50 0.61
N GLY A 303 -0.84 -0.72 -0.59
CA GLY A 303 -2.14 -0.18 -0.95
C GLY A 303 -3.22 -0.66 0.03
N SER A 304 -4.06 0.25 0.51
CA SER A 304 -4.99 0.01 1.62
C SER A 304 -5.90 -1.20 1.41
N PHE A 305 -6.25 -1.48 0.15
CA PHE A 305 -7.02 -2.68 -0.20
C PHE A 305 -6.43 -3.97 0.40
N HIS A 306 -5.11 -4.08 0.45
CA HIS A 306 -4.43 -5.31 0.88
C HIS A 306 -4.46 -5.52 2.41
N SER A 307 -4.86 -4.52 3.21
CA SER A 307 -4.88 -4.61 4.68
C SER A 307 -6.15 -4.09 5.36
N ASP A 308 -7.00 -3.32 4.64
CA ASP A 308 -8.24 -2.78 5.19
C ASP A 308 -9.17 -3.86 5.74
N TYR A 309 -9.81 -3.57 6.86
CA TYR A 309 -10.71 -4.47 7.60
C TYR A 309 -10.02 -5.73 8.13
N GLN A 310 -8.68 -5.71 8.28
CA GLN A 310 -7.85 -6.87 8.66
C GLN A 310 -7.95 -8.03 7.65
N LEU A 311 -8.36 -7.75 6.41
CA LEU A 311 -8.47 -8.71 5.31
C LEU A 311 -7.20 -8.70 4.44
N GLY A 312 -6.97 -9.78 3.69
CA GLY A 312 -5.84 -9.90 2.77
C GLY A 312 -4.53 -10.24 3.48
N ILE A 313 -3.53 -9.33 3.48
CA ILE A 313 -2.23 -9.59 4.11
C ILE A 313 -2.36 -10.00 5.58
N PRO A 314 -3.15 -9.32 6.43
CA PRO A 314 -3.35 -9.73 7.83
C PRO A 314 -3.89 -11.14 7.98
N GLU A 315 -4.87 -11.57 7.17
CA GLU A 315 -5.43 -12.93 7.21
C GLU A 315 -4.36 -13.99 6.88
N HIS A 316 -3.55 -13.75 5.85
CA HIS A 316 -2.45 -14.64 5.50
C HIS A 316 -1.37 -14.64 6.58
N LEU A 317 -1.04 -13.48 7.15
CA LEU A 317 -0.04 -13.38 8.20
C LEU A 317 -0.49 -14.15 9.45
N GLN A 318 -1.77 -14.05 9.82
CA GLN A 318 -2.34 -14.83 10.93
C GLN A 318 -2.18 -16.34 10.71
N ASN A 319 -2.27 -16.82 9.47
CA ASN A 319 -2.00 -18.22 9.14
C ASN A 319 -0.51 -18.59 9.26
N TYR A 320 0.40 -17.68 8.91
CA TYR A 320 1.85 -17.94 8.93
C TYR A 320 2.48 -17.69 10.31
N LEU A 321 1.95 -16.71 11.07
CA LEU A 321 2.41 -16.30 12.39
C LEU A 321 1.20 -16.04 13.32
N PRO A 322 0.52 -17.07 13.83
CA PRO A 322 -0.74 -16.92 14.56
C PRO A 322 -0.63 -16.18 15.89
N ASN A 323 0.56 -15.95 16.42
CA ASN A 323 0.78 -15.27 17.70
C ASN A 323 1.37 -13.86 17.54
N SER A 324 1.54 -13.36 16.32
CA SER A 324 2.02 -11.99 16.11
C SER A 324 0.93 -10.98 16.42
N THR A 325 1.33 -9.90 17.08
CA THR A 325 0.47 -8.71 17.25
C THR A 325 0.51 -7.89 15.96
N MET A 326 -0.66 -7.53 15.46
CA MET A 326 -0.80 -6.77 14.22
C MET A 326 -1.56 -5.47 14.48
N LEU A 327 -1.13 -4.39 13.84
CA LEU A 327 -1.79 -3.10 13.82
C LEU A 327 -2.13 -2.73 12.38
N GLY A 328 -3.40 -2.56 12.08
CA GLY A 328 -3.87 -2.01 10.82
C GLY A 328 -4.05 -0.50 10.91
N VAL A 329 -3.29 0.26 10.15
CA VAL A 329 -3.44 1.71 9.99
C VAL A 329 -3.88 1.97 8.56
N THR A 330 -5.10 2.47 8.38
CA THR A 330 -5.64 2.82 7.07
C THR A 330 -5.59 4.33 6.87
N ILE A 331 -4.98 4.79 5.76
CA ILE A 331 -4.88 6.20 5.40
C ILE A 331 -5.91 6.47 4.30
N VAL A 332 -6.86 7.37 4.59
CA VAL A 332 -8.07 7.60 3.79
C VAL A 332 -8.16 9.05 3.36
N PRO A 333 -7.94 9.39 2.06
CA PRO A 333 -8.23 10.73 1.57
C PRO A 333 -9.74 10.99 1.56
N SER A 334 -10.15 12.15 2.11
CA SER A 334 -11.55 12.53 2.22
C SER A 334 -11.76 13.98 1.78
N TYR A 335 -12.79 14.21 0.98
CA TYR A 335 -13.27 15.55 0.66
C TYR A 335 -14.05 16.19 1.81
N GLU A 336 -14.45 15.41 2.81
CA GLU A 336 -15.08 15.86 4.05
C GLU A 336 -14.06 16.10 5.17
N PHE A 337 -12.75 16.05 4.83
CA PHE A 337 -11.69 16.38 5.79
C PHE A 337 -12.04 17.69 6.55
N PRO A 338 -11.90 17.75 7.89
CA PRO A 338 -11.19 16.79 8.74
C PRO A 338 -12.08 15.73 9.42
N ASP A 339 -13.31 15.53 8.95
CA ASP A 339 -14.31 14.73 9.63
C ASP A 339 -14.11 13.22 9.39
N PHE A 340 -14.36 12.44 10.43
CA PHE A 340 -14.45 10.98 10.34
C PHE A 340 -15.88 10.58 9.98
N SER A 341 -16.05 9.82 8.91
CA SER A 341 -17.37 9.34 8.48
C SER A 341 -17.66 7.91 8.96
N ASP A 342 -18.95 7.57 9.09
CA ASP A 342 -19.38 6.22 9.47
C ASP A 342 -18.85 5.13 8.50
N ALA A 343 -18.59 5.48 7.25
CA ALA A 343 -18.02 4.57 6.25
C ALA A 343 -16.58 4.15 6.55
N MET A 344 -15.88 4.91 7.39
CA MET A 344 -14.50 4.63 7.77
C MET A 344 -14.40 3.70 8.99
N GLN A 345 -15.52 3.43 9.67
CA GLN A 345 -15.51 2.57 10.87
C GLN A 345 -14.99 1.18 10.56
N GLY A 346 -14.01 0.74 11.35
CA GLY A 346 -13.45 -0.61 11.27
C GLY A 346 -12.55 -0.85 10.06
N MET A 347 -12.23 0.16 9.24
CA MET A 347 -11.29 0.01 8.12
C MET A 347 -9.90 -0.38 8.61
N GLY A 348 -9.46 0.16 9.74
CA GLY A 348 -8.24 -0.18 10.45
C GLY A 348 -8.45 -0.12 11.95
N ASP A 349 -7.46 -0.56 12.73
CA ASP A 349 -7.41 -0.31 14.18
C ASP A 349 -7.24 1.18 14.44
N ILE A 350 -6.50 1.84 13.54
CA ILE A 350 -6.34 3.29 13.45
C ILE A 350 -6.65 3.75 12.03
N VAL A 351 -7.39 4.85 11.91
CA VAL A 351 -7.73 5.48 10.64
C VAL A 351 -7.15 6.88 10.62
N ILE A 352 -6.38 7.19 9.58
CA ILE A 352 -5.86 8.52 9.33
C ILE A 352 -6.64 9.12 8.17
N VAL A 353 -7.43 10.15 8.45
CA VAL A 353 -8.16 10.90 7.42
C VAL A 353 -7.26 12.00 6.88
N THR A 354 -7.08 12.04 5.56
CA THR A 354 -6.25 13.03 4.86
C THR A 354 -7.10 13.94 3.96
N ASP A 355 -6.54 15.10 3.59
CA ASP A 355 -7.23 16.11 2.79
C ASP A 355 -7.18 15.77 1.29
N ALA A 356 -8.28 15.23 0.75
CA ALA A 356 -8.40 14.88 -0.67
C ALA A 356 -8.43 16.09 -1.63
N ASN A 357 -8.43 17.34 -1.12
CA ASN A 357 -8.34 18.52 -1.99
C ASN A 357 -6.90 18.85 -2.40
N LEU A 358 -5.90 18.18 -1.82
CA LEU A 358 -4.52 18.32 -2.25
C LEU A 358 -4.31 17.60 -3.59
N PRO A 359 -3.38 18.10 -4.43
CA PRO A 359 -3.07 17.41 -5.68
C PRO A 359 -2.44 16.04 -5.40
N PRO A 360 -2.64 15.06 -6.30
CA PRO A 360 -1.98 13.78 -6.18
C PRO A 360 -0.45 13.93 -6.24
N SER A 361 0.28 12.95 -5.72
CA SER A 361 1.75 12.96 -5.67
C SER A 361 2.38 12.79 -7.05
N HIS A 362 1.69 12.15 -7.98
CA HIS A 362 2.13 11.89 -9.36
C HIS A 362 0.94 11.74 -10.32
#